data_ff6668cc69fd62f13f4a7ce09ccb57d2
#
_entry.id   ff6668cc69fd62f13f4a7ce09ccb57d2
#
_cell.length_a   1.000
_cell.length_b   1.000
_cell.length_c   1.000
_cell.angle_alpha   90.00
_cell.angle_beta   90.00
_cell.angle_gamma   90.00
#
_symmetry.space_group_name_H-M   'P 1'
#
loop_
_entity.id
_entity.type
_entity.pdbx_description
1 polymer ?
#
loop_
_entity_poly.entity_id
_entity_poly.type
_entity_poly.pdbx_seq_one_letter_code
_entity_poly.pdbx_strand_id
1 'polypeptide(L)'
;MSEEILDRHGKPVNRMAMMLVLLVGVFSVMLMQTALGTALPSLMRAFDVNASTVQWLTTIFLMANGIMVPVSAFLTTRIPTKRLYLSALGLFTIGTLVAFVTPTNAFWLLMVARVLQAMAVGILMPLMQVVSLSLFDANSRGKAMGLGGLVIGMAPAIGPTLSGWILEKDHTLFGLTLQNSWRSIFGVVLPVVIIVMIASFFFFHDVLPTQKVTLNVRSLIESTLGFGLVLYGFAMVATDGWGSVNVILPLIVGLFIVIEFMWHQSHMDKPFLDMSVFKSKQFTITTILVSLAMMAMIGVEMVLPIYMQNIRGLTPLNSGLTLLPGALMMGIVSPIAGAFYDKHGAKRLAMIGFTILIIGTVPLVYMTATTPTIYITTLYTLRMFGIAMTMMPLTASAMGALSPKTAAQGTAANNTMRQIAASLGTAVLASVMQSVTKNNMPKSTLKGQDPIEFGRRALDATLSGFHATFLLAAAFAVVALLVTFLLHSGKVNIPVKEEA
;
A
#
# COMPACT_ATOMS: atom_id res chain seq x y z
N MET A 1 -8.62 13.22 33.70
CA MET A 1 -7.15 13.21 33.74
C MET A 1 -6.71 12.11 32.77
N SER A 2 -5.95 12.42 31.73
CA SER A 2 -5.39 11.38 30.83
C SER A 2 -4.31 10.64 31.61
N GLU A 3 -4.48 9.32 31.82
CA GLU A 3 -3.42 8.49 32.41
C GLU A 3 -2.09 8.74 31.66
N GLU A 4 -1.03 9.08 32.40
CA GLU A 4 0.31 9.16 31.83
C GLU A 4 0.73 7.78 31.37
N ILE A 5 0.93 7.61 30.04
CA ILE A 5 1.55 6.39 29.56
C ILE A 5 3.02 6.44 29.91
N LEU A 6 3.47 5.41 30.59
CA LEU A 6 4.86 5.16 30.87
C LEU A 6 5.45 4.24 29.81
N ASP A 7 6.70 4.50 29.42
CA ASP A 7 7.45 3.55 28.60
C ASP A 7 7.83 2.31 29.45
N ARG A 8 8.46 1.33 28.80
CA ARG A 8 8.93 0.10 29.45
C ARG A 8 9.93 0.36 30.62
N HIS A 9 10.51 1.54 30.68
CA HIS A 9 11.50 1.96 31.70
C HIS A 9 10.88 2.90 32.73
N GLY A 10 9.55 3.08 32.75
CA GLY A 10 8.84 3.96 33.66
C GLY A 10 8.96 5.45 33.33
N LYS A 11 9.38 5.84 32.13
CA LYS A 11 9.48 7.24 31.71
C LYS A 11 8.16 7.70 31.07
N PRO A 12 7.72 8.95 31.33
CA PRO A 12 6.51 9.48 30.71
C PRO A 12 6.68 9.63 29.19
N VAL A 13 5.69 9.20 28.45
CA VAL A 13 5.67 9.25 26.99
C VAL A 13 4.75 10.37 26.51
N ASN A 14 5.30 11.30 25.74
CA ASN A 14 4.47 12.25 25.02
C ASN A 14 3.84 11.57 23.81
N ARG A 15 2.58 11.10 23.98
CA ARG A 15 1.81 10.35 22.96
C ARG A 15 1.77 11.07 21.62
N MET A 16 1.52 12.39 21.63
CA MET A 16 1.34 13.17 20.41
C MET A 16 2.66 13.37 19.66
N ALA A 17 3.75 13.68 20.38
CA ALA A 17 5.06 13.84 19.77
C ALA A 17 5.56 12.51 19.16
N MET A 18 5.41 11.40 19.90
CA MET A 18 5.78 10.07 19.40
C MET A 18 4.96 9.68 18.17
N MET A 19 3.64 9.93 18.19
CA MET A 19 2.76 9.64 17.07
C MET A 19 3.09 10.50 15.84
N LEU A 20 3.38 11.78 16.02
CA LEU A 20 3.76 12.69 14.94
C LEU A 20 5.05 12.22 14.25
N VAL A 21 6.09 11.92 15.05
CA VAL A 21 7.37 11.42 14.53
C VAL A 21 7.16 10.11 13.78
N LEU A 22 6.33 9.20 14.31
CA LEU A 22 5.98 7.94 13.67
C LEU A 22 5.29 8.16 12.32
N LEU A 23 4.27 9.01 12.28
CA LEU A 23 3.47 9.27 11.08
C LEU A 23 4.28 9.97 9.99
N VAL A 24 5.10 10.97 10.34
CA VAL A 24 5.94 11.66 9.35
C VAL A 24 7.00 10.73 8.76
N GLY A 25 7.58 9.86 9.59
CA GLY A 25 8.52 8.85 9.12
C GLY A 25 7.87 7.86 8.14
N VAL A 26 6.73 7.29 8.50
CA VAL A 26 5.99 6.36 7.64
C VAL A 26 5.49 7.05 6.36
N PHE A 27 5.03 8.31 6.47
CA PHE A 27 4.62 9.10 5.31
C PHE A 27 5.76 9.28 4.30
N SER A 28 6.95 9.68 4.77
CA SER A 28 8.13 9.88 3.92
C SER A 28 8.53 8.61 3.18
N VAL A 29 8.45 7.47 3.87
CA VAL A 29 8.79 6.17 3.31
C VAL A 29 7.74 5.70 2.30
N MET A 30 6.44 5.88 2.59
CA MET A 30 5.36 5.53 1.67
C MET A 30 5.29 6.45 0.44
N LEU A 31 5.63 7.72 0.59
CA LEU A 31 5.70 8.65 -0.53
C LEU A 31 6.68 8.16 -1.59
N MET A 32 7.85 7.64 -1.17
CA MET A 32 8.85 7.09 -2.09
C MET A 32 8.41 5.78 -2.77
N GLN A 33 7.44 5.07 -2.21
CA GLN A 33 6.87 3.87 -2.85
C GLN A 33 6.25 4.20 -4.21
N THR A 34 5.57 5.33 -4.33
CA THR A 34 4.80 5.72 -5.54
C THR A 34 5.47 6.81 -6.37
N ALA A 35 6.37 7.60 -5.78
CA ALA A 35 7.03 8.72 -6.45
C ALA A 35 7.81 8.32 -7.70
N LEU A 36 8.40 7.11 -7.75
CA LEU A 36 9.16 6.67 -8.92
C LEU A 36 8.29 6.34 -10.15
N GLY A 37 6.99 6.09 -9.97
CA GLY A 37 6.12 5.72 -11.10
C GLY A 37 6.15 6.76 -12.24
N THR A 38 6.15 8.05 -11.91
CA THR A 38 6.23 9.14 -12.89
C THR A 38 7.66 9.40 -13.41
N ALA A 39 8.69 8.91 -12.70
CA ALA A 39 10.09 9.04 -13.08
C ALA A 39 10.58 7.95 -14.04
N LEU A 40 9.79 6.87 -14.27
CA LEU A 40 10.23 5.74 -15.10
C LEU A 40 10.74 6.15 -16.49
N PRO A 41 10.10 7.06 -17.26
CA PRO A 41 10.61 7.49 -18.55
C PRO A 41 11.95 8.23 -18.46
N SER A 42 12.17 9.00 -17.39
CA SER A 42 13.45 9.69 -17.14
C SER A 42 14.56 8.69 -16.76
N LEU A 43 14.23 7.67 -15.98
CA LEU A 43 15.14 6.58 -15.62
C LEU A 43 15.51 5.71 -16.84
N MET A 44 14.55 5.40 -17.72
CA MET A 44 14.83 4.70 -18.99
C MET A 44 15.89 5.39 -19.80
N ARG A 45 15.76 6.72 -19.96
CA ARG A 45 16.75 7.55 -20.70
C ARG A 45 18.08 7.64 -19.97
N ALA A 46 18.06 7.79 -18.64
CA ALA A 46 19.28 7.99 -17.85
C ALA A 46 20.15 6.73 -17.77
N PHE A 47 19.54 5.54 -17.73
CA PHE A 47 20.24 4.25 -17.62
C PHE A 47 20.33 3.50 -18.95
N ASP A 48 19.77 4.02 -20.02
CA ASP A 48 19.67 3.38 -21.34
C ASP A 48 19.03 1.96 -21.25
N VAL A 49 17.91 1.87 -20.56
CA VAL A 49 17.17 0.60 -20.35
C VAL A 49 15.78 0.70 -20.93
N ASN A 50 15.22 -0.47 -21.33
CA ASN A 50 13.87 -0.54 -21.86
C ASN A 50 12.79 -0.47 -20.75
N ALA A 51 11.52 -0.32 -21.16
CA ALA A 51 10.39 -0.20 -20.25
C ALA A 51 10.22 -1.43 -19.33
N SER A 52 10.47 -2.64 -19.83
CA SER A 52 10.38 -3.87 -19.04
C SER A 52 11.46 -3.90 -17.93
N THR A 53 12.69 -3.50 -18.27
CA THR A 53 13.80 -3.46 -17.30
C THR A 53 13.56 -2.40 -16.22
N VAL A 54 13.13 -1.18 -16.59
CA VAL A 54 12.92 -0.12 -15.59
C VAL A 54 11.77 -0.43 -14.64
N GLN A 55 10.76 -1.17 -15.09
CA GLN A 55 9.62 -1.57 -14.27
C GLN A 55 10.01 -2.48 -13.10
N TRP A 56 11.14 -3.20 -13.21
CA TRP A 56 11.70 -3.96 -12.11
C TRP A 56 11.96 -3.13 -10.84
N LEU A 57 12.20 -1.82 -10.97
CA LEU A 57 12.35 -0.94 -9.79
C LEU A 57 11.09 -0.88 -8.93
N THR A 58 9.92 -0.98 -9.55
CA THR A 58 8.63 -1.03 -8.83
C THR A 58 8.33 -2.45 -8.37
N THR A 59 8.56 -3.43 -9.23
CA THR A 59 8.28 -4.85 -8.93
C THR A 59 9.11 -5.35 -7.76
N ILE A 60 10.43 -5.13 -7.77
CA ILE A 60 11.32 -5.58 -6.68
C ILE A 60 11.00 -4.88 -5.35
N PHE A 61 10.55 -3.62 -5.41
CA PHE A 61 10.11 -2.89 -4.24
C PHE A 61 8.87 -3.55 -3.61
N LEU A 62 7.84 -3.83 -4.42
CA LEU A 62 6.60 -4.45 -3.93
C LEU A 62 6.85 -5.86 -3.38
N MET A 63 7.71 -6.63 -4.04
CA MET A 63 8.11 -7.96 -3.58
C MET A 63 8.86 -7.91 -2.25
N ALA A 64 9.91 -7.10 -2.15
CA ALA A 64 10.70 -6.97 -0.93
C ALA A 64 9.86 -6.43 0.24
N ASN A 65 8.97 -5.46 -0.02
CA ASN A 65 8.00 -4.98 0.96
C ASN A 65 7.10 -6.14 1.46
N GLY A 66 6.48 -6.88 0.54
CA GLY A 66 5.57 -7.98 0.87
C GLY A 66 6.25 -9.10 1.66
N ILE A 67 7.50 -9.45 1.32
CA ILE A 67 8.32 -10.42 2.05
C ILE A 67 8.61 -9.94 3.48
N MET A 68 8.88 -8.65 3.67
CA MET A 68 9.23 -8.10 4.99
C MET A 68 8.04 -7.96 5.94
N VAL A 69 6.80 -7.93 5.44
CA VAL A 69 5.62 -7.79 6.30
C VAL A 69 5.48 -8.96 7.31
N PRO A 70 5.53 -10.24 6.94
CA PRO A 70 5.54 -11.34 7.92
C PRO A 70 6.76 -11.28 8.86
N VAL A 71 7.94 -10.95 8.33
CA VAL A 71 9.18 -10.82 9.12
C VAL A 71 9.04 -9.73 10.18
N SER A 72 8.31 -8.66 9.89
CA SER A 72 8.09 -7.55 10.83
C SER A 72 7.37 -7.98 12.10
N ALA A 73 6.50 -8.99 12.06
CA ALA A 73 5.84 -9.53 13.25
C ALA A 73 6.84 -10.09 14.27
N PHE A 74 7.80 -10.87 13.77
CA PHE A 74 8.89 -11.40 14.60
C PHE A 74 9.77 -10.27 15.13
N LEU A 75 10.17 -9.32 14.29
CA LEU A 75 11.01 -8.20 14.69
C LEU A 75 10.33 -7.34 15.77
N THR A 76 9.04 -7.08 15.64
CA THR A 76 8.25 -6.28 16.59
C THR A 76 8.12 -6.95 17.95
N THR A 77 8.10 -8.29 18.01
CA THR A 77 8.06 -9.03 19.28
C THR A 77 9.42 -9.13 19.96
N ARG A 78 10.52 -9.13 19.20
CA ARG A 78 11.88 -9.36 19.72
C ARG A 78 12.66 -8.08 19.99
N ILE A 79 12.53 -7.07 19.14
CA ILE A 79 13.34 -5.85 19.15
C ILE A 79 12.56 -4.73 19.86
N PRO A 80 13.20 -3.98 20.80
CA PRO A 80 12.61 -2.80 21.39
C PRO A 80 12.09 -1.82 20.34
N THR A 81 10.91 -1.24 20.58
CA THR A 81 10.16 -0.42 19.61
C THR A 81 11.02 0.71 19.02
N LYS A 82 11.72 1.44 19.87
CA LYS A 82 12.61 2.54 19.49
C LYS A 82 13.75 2.07 18.56
N ARG A 83 14.41 0.97 18.93
CA ARG A 83 15.51 0.40 18.13
C ARG A 83 15.03 -0.08 16.77
N LEU A 84 13.87 -0.76 16.74
CA LEU A 84 13.29 -1.27 15.49
C LEU A 84 12.91 -0.11 14.55
N TYR A 85 12.27 0.95 15.09
CA TYR A 85 11.91 2.13 14.31
C TYR A 85 13.13 2.84 13.74
N LEU A 86 14.15 3.11 14.57
CA LEU A 86 15.41 3.73 14.15
C LEU A 86 16.17 2.89 13.11
N SER A 87 16.20 1.55 13.30
CA SER A 87 16.87 0.64 12.35
C SER A 87 16.16 0.65 10.98
N ALA A 88 14.82 0.68 10.97
CA ALA A 88 14.06 0.73 9.73
C ALA A 88 14.22 2.09 9.01
N LEU A 89 14.19 3.22 9.75
CA LEU A 89 14.49 4.54 9.18
C LEU A 89 15.94 4.63 8.68
N GLY A 90 16.90 4.05 9.41
CA GLY A 90 18.30 3.99 9.00
C GLY A 90 18.47 3.19 7.70
N LEU A 91 17.80 2.04 7.60
CA LEU A 91 17.80 1.22 6.38
C LEU A 91 17.20 1.99 5.18
N PHE A 92 16.10 2.71 5.41
CA PHE A 92 15.50 3.56 4.40
C PHE A 92 16.41 4.71 3.98
N THR A 93 17.06 5.38 4.96
CA THR A 93 18.00 6.46 4.71
C THR A 93 19.20 5.99 3.87
N ILE A 94 19.77 4.82 4.22
CA ILE A 94 20.87 4.22 3.45
C ILE A 94 20.39 3.90 2.03
N GLY A 95 19.23 3.26 1.87
CA GLY A 95 18.66 2.96 0.55
C GLY A 95 18.41 4.24 -0.28
N THR A 96 17.90 5.30 0.35
CA THR A 96 17.66 6.59 -0.31
C THR A 96 18.96 7.29 -0.71
N LEU A 97 19.99 7.24 0.16
CA LEU A 97 21.32 7.79 -0.14
C LEU A 97 21.98 7.02 -1.29
N VAL A 98 21.94 5.68 -1.26
CA VAL A 98 22.46 4.84 -2.36
C VAL A 98 21.77 5.19 -3.67
N ALA A 99 20.43 5.32 -3.67
CA ALA A 99 19.68 5.73 -4.86
C ALA A 99 20.11 7.13 -5.36
N PHE A 100 20.29 8.08 -4.46
CA PHE A 100 20.69 9.45 -4.80
C PHE A 100 22.07 9.51 -5.46
N VAL A 101 23.05 8.73 -4.97
CA VAL A 101 24.43 8.75 -5.49
C VAL A 101 24.67 7.73 -6.62
N THR A 102 23.67 6.91 -6.99
CA THR A 102 23.82 5.86 -8.01
C THR A 102 24.26 6.44 -9.35
N PRO A 103 25.39 6.00 -9.92
CA PRO A 103 25.81 6.40 -11.25
C PRO A 103 24.94 5.76 -12.34
N THR A 104 24.83 6.41 -13.51
CA THR A 104 23.94 5.98 -14.61
C THR A 104 24.35 4.67 -15.29
N ASN A 105 25.55 4.16 -15.03
CA ASN A 105 26.02 2.86 -15.52
C ASN A 105 25.72 1.70 -14.53
N ALA A 106 25.12 1.97 -13.36
CA ALA A 106 24.92 0.98 -12.31
C ALA A 106 23.42 0.83 -11.93
N PHE A 107 22.59 0.45 -12.91
CA PHE A 107 21.16 0.21 -12.69
C PHE A 107 20.90 -0.80 -11.55
N TRP A 108 21.72 -1.85 -11.44
CA TRP A 108 21.63 -2.83 -10.36
C TRP A 108 21.76 -2.21 -8.96
N LEU A 109 22.55 -1.14 -8.81
CA LEU A 109 22.73 -0.46 -7.53
C LEU A 109 21.45 0.28 -7.13
N LEU A 110 20.73 0.86 -8.10
CA LEU A 110 19.41 1.44 -7.88
C LEU A 110 18.38 0.37 -7.47
N MET A 111 18.45 -0.84 -8.02
CA MET A 111 17.62 -1.97 -7.60
C MET A 111 17.91 -2.38 -6.15
N VAL A 112 19.18 -2.46 -5.75
CA VAL A 112 19.57 -2.73 -4.35
C VAL A 112 19.02 -1.63 -3.43
N ALA A 113 19.14 -0.37 -3.81
CA ALA A 113 18.58 0.76 -3.07
C ALA A 113 17.06 0.59 -2.86
N ARG A 114 16.34 0.17 -3.89
CA ARG A 114 14.89 -0.10 -3.83
C ARG A 114 14.53 -1.25 -2.88
N VAL A 115 15.34 -2.31 -2.84
CA VAL A 115 15.16 -3.40 -1.88
C VAL A 115 15.31 -2.89 -0.45
N LEU A 116 16.36 -2.11 -0.15
CA LEU A 116 16.58 -1.54 1.18
C LEU A 116 15.42 -0.63 1.62
N GLN A 117 14.94 0.23 0.72
CA GLN A 117 13.78 1.08 0.96
C GLN A 117 12.51 0.25 1.24
N ALA A 118 12.27 -0.78 0.45
CA ALA A 118 11.10 -1.64 0.57
C ALA A 118 11.09 -2.45 1.87
N MET A 119 12.25 -2.96 2.29
CA MET A 119 12.39 -3.64 3.58
C MET A 119 12.00 -2.72 4.75
N ALA A 120 12.40 -1.45 4.69
CA ALA A 120 12.01 -0.47 5.69
C ALA A 120 10.49 -0.24 5.73
N VAL A 121 9.83 -0.11 4.57
CA VAL A 121 8.35 0.01 4.48
C VAL A 121 7.66 -1.18 5.11
N GLY A 122 8.12 -2.41 4.79
CA GLY A 122 7.57 -3.66 5.30
C GLY A 122 7.66 -3.80 6.82
N ILE A 123 8.62 -3.12 7.45
CA ILE A 123 8.74 -3.04 8.92
C ILE A 123 7.88 -1.90 9.47
N LEU A 124 7.97 -0.69 8.90
CA LEU A 124 7.39 0.52 9.47
C LEU A 124 5.87 0.53 9.42
N MET A 125 5.26 -0.04 8.39
CA MET A 125 3.80 -0.07 8.25
C MET A 125 3.10 -0.89 9.35
N PRO A 126 3.46 -2.17 9.60
CA PRO A 126 2.90 -2.92 10.70
C PRO A 126 3.25 -2.32 12.06
N LEU A 127 4.50 -1.84 12.22
CA LEU A 127 4.94 -1.20 13.45
C LEU A 127 4.09 0.04 13.80
N MET A 128 3.77 0.89 12.81
CA MET A 128 2.90 2.04 12.98
C MET A 128 1.53 1.62 13.55
N GLN A 129 0.94 0.56 13.01
CA GLN A 129 -0.38 0.09 13.46
C GLN A 129 -0.33 -0.43 14.90
N VAL A 130 0.66 -1.26 15.23
CA VAL A 130 0.81 -1.83 16.58
C VAL A 130 1.12 -0.76 17.61
N VAL A 131 2.02 0.18 17.31
CA VAL A 131 2.35 1.32 18.20
C VAL A 131 1.14 2.23 18.39
N SER A 132 0.38 2.52 17.33
CA SER A 132 -0.86 3.30 17.42
C SER A 132 -1.87 2.65 18.35
N LEU A 133 -2.02 1.32 18.31
CA LEU A 133 -2.91 0.58 19.20
C LEU A 133 -2.44 0.57 20.65
N SER A 134 -1.14 0.64 20.91
CA SER A 134 -0.57 0.64 22.27
C SER A 134 -0.57 2.03 22.91
N LEU A 135 -0.51 3.11 22.11
CA LEU A 135 -0.51 4.48 22.61
C LEU A 135 -1.91 5.01 22.94
N PHE A 136 -2.97 4.36 22.45
CA PHE A 136 -4.34 4.85 22.59
C PHE A 136 -5.25 3.78 23.20
N ASP A 137 -6.14 4.22 24.12
CA ASP A 137 -7.09 3.37 24.79
C ASP A 137 -8.12 2.76 23.81
N ALA A 138 -8.79 1.69 24.24
CA ALA A 138 -9.78 0.98 23.43
C ALA A 138 -10.87 1.89 22.83
N ASN A 139 -11.20 3.00 23.52
CA ASN A 139 -12.22 3.96 23.07
C ASN A 139 -11.73 4.98 22.04
N SER A 140 -10.42 5.07 21.81
CA SER A 140 -9.80 6.04 20.88
C SER A 140 -8.95 5.35 19.79
N ARG A 141 -8.97 4.03 19.73
CA ARG A 141 -8.24 3.22 18.72
C ARG A 141 -8.62 3.57 17.28
N GLY A 142 -9.91 3.83 17.04
CA GLY A 142 -10.37 4.24 15.74
C GLY A 142 -9.77 5.55 15.27
N LYS A 143 -9.67 6.56 16.17
CA LYS A 143 -8.98 7.82 15.86
C LYS A 143 -7.51 7.61 15.55
N ALA A 144 -6.81 6.79 16.33
CA ALA A 144 -5.40 6.49 16.14
C ALA A 144 -5.14 5.79 14.79
N MET A 145 -5.95 4.79 14.48
CA MET A 145 -5.89 4.10 13.18
C MET A 145 -6.26 5.04 12.03
N GLY A 146 -7.21 5.96 12.25
CA GLY A 146 -7.57 7.00 11.29
C GLY A 146 -6.41 7.94 10.92
N LEU A 147 -5.56 8.31 11.89
CA LEU A 147 -4.33 9.06 11.62
C LEU A 147 -3.35 8.26 10.75
N GLY A 148 -3.23 6.95 10.99
CA GLY A 148 -2.51 6.05 10.08
C GLY A 148 -3.11 6.03 8.67
N GLY A 149 -4.44 6.07 8.57
CA GLY A 149 -5.18 6.16 7.31
C GLY A 149 -4.89 7.43 6.51
N LEU A 150 -4.67 8.55 7.20
CA LEU A 150 -4.23 9.80 6.57
C LEU A 150 -2.91 9.58 5.81
N VAL A 151 -1.92 8.95 6.47
CA VAL A 151 -0.62 8.65 5.87
C VAL A 151 -0.77 7.71 4.67
N ILE A 152 -1.53 6.61 4.84
CA ILE A 152 -1.74 5.60 3.80
C ILE A 152 -2.46 6.18 2.58
N GLY A 153 -3.39 7.11 2.80
CA GLY A 153 -4.18 7.71 1.72
C GLY A 153 -3.47 8.83 0.98
N MET A 154 -2.78 9.70 1.71
CA MET A 154 -2.15 10.89 1.10
C MET A 154 -0.81 10.58 0.41
N ALA A 155 0.01 9.70 0.98
CA ALA A 155 1.35 9.45 0.46
C ALA A 155 1.35 8.95 -1.00
N PRO A 156 0.49 7.98 -1.41
CA PRO A 156 0.45 7.51 -2.79
C PRO A 156 0.05 8.56 -3.83
N ALA A 157 -0.74 9.57 -3.45
CA ALA A 157 -1.14 10.62 -4.38
C ALA A 157 -0.16 11.79 -4.42
N ILE A 158 0.43 12.13 -3.26
CA ILE A 158 1.45 13.20 -3.20
C ILE A 158 2.73 12.74 -3.90
N GLY A 159 3.08 11.44 -3.85
CA GLY A 159 4.28 10.90 -4.49
C GLY A 159 4.42 11.24 -5.97
N PRO A 160 3.48 10.82 -6.83
CA PRO A 160 3.50 11.15 -8.26
C PRO A 160 3.43 12.64 -8.55
N THR A 161 2.64 13.40 -7.77
CA THR A 161 2.51 14.85 -7.92
C THR A 161 3.82 15.55 -7.62
N LEU A 162 4.48 15.20 -6.51
CA LEU A 162 5.78 15.75 -6.13
C LEU A 162 6.87 15.41 -7.15
N SER A 163 6.96 14.14 -7.56
CA SER A 163 7.96 13.74 -8.54
C SER A 163 7.69 14.33 -9.93
N GLY A 164 6.42 14.46 -10.33
CA GLY A 164 6.03 15.17 -11.55
C GLY A 164 6.46 16.64 -11.53
N TRP A 165 6.24 17.33 -10.40
CA TRP A 165 6.68 18.71 -10.20
C TRP A 165 8.21 18.83 -10.25
N ILE A 166 8.95 17.96 -9.58
CA ILE A 166 10.43 17.96 -9.63
C ILE A 166 10.96 17.73 -11.06
N LEU A 167 10.30 16.87 -11.83
CA LEU A 167 10.74 16.48 -13.18
C LEU A 167 10.30 17.44 -14.29
N GLU A 168 9.44 18.42 -14.00
CA GLU A 168 8.93 19.34 -14.99
C GLU A 168 9.98 20.39 -15.41
N LYS A 169 10.66 20.97 -14.43
CA LYS A 169 11.71 22.00 -14.62
C LYS A 169 12.62 22.11 -13.39
N ASP A 170 13.70 22.86 -13.53
CA ASP A 170 14.54 23.23 -12.38
C ASP A 170 13.77 24.17 -11.44
N HIS A 171 13.87 23.91 -10.13
CA HIS A 171 13.23 24.74 -9.11
C HIS A 171 14.28 25.32 -8.17
N THR A 172 14.20 26.62 -7.87
CA THR A 172 15.06 27.25 -6.87
C THR A 172 14.27 27.43 -5.57
N LEU A 173 14.69 26.73 -4.52
CA LEU A 173 14.09 26.78 -3.19
C LEU A 173 15.14 27.19 -2.17
N PHE A 174 14.91 28.26 -1.43
CA PHE A 174 15.82 28.75 -0.38
C PHE A 174 17.29 28.94 -0.84
N GLY A 175 17.50 29.33 -2.11
CA GLY A 175 18.84 29.50 -2.70
C GLY A 175 19.51 28.22 -3.18
N LEU A 176 18.86 27.07 -3.05
CA LEU A 176 19.31 25.77 -3.57
C LEU A 176 18.57 25.46 -4.87
N THR A 177 19.30 25.12 -5.93
CA THR A 177 18.70 24.70 -7.21
C THR A 177 18.42 23.19 -7.17
N LEU A 178 17.15 22.84 -7.16
CA LEU A 178 16.68 21.49 -7.34
C LEU A 178 16.60 21.19 -8.85
N GLN A 179 17.57 20.45 -9.35
CA GLN A 179 17.63 20.11 -10.77
C GLN A 179 16.46 19.22 -11.20
N ASN A 180 16.01 19.38 -12.43
CA ASN A 180 15.09 18.49 -13.13
C ASN A 180 15.75 17.11 -13.36
N SER A 181 15.86 16.33 -12.30
CA SER A 181 16.52 15.03 -12.30
C SER A 181 15.79 14.03 -11.43
N TRP A 182 15.79 12.76 -11.85
CA TRP A 182 15.27 11.66 -11.04
C TRP A 182 15.98 11.54 -9.66
N ARG A 183 17.25 11.96 -9.56
CA ARG A 183 18.00 12.00 -8.29
C ARG A 183 17.38 12.98 -7.30
N SER A 184 16.87 14.09 -7.78
CA SER A 184 16.25 15.12 -6.95
C SER A 184 15.05 14.63 -6.17
N ILE A 185 14.35 13.59 -6.67
CA ILE A 185 13.24 12.92 -5.96
C ILE A 185 13.76 12.33 -4.63
N PHE A 186 14.89 11.63 -4.67
CA PHE A 186 15.53 11.08 -3.46
C PHE A 186 16.13 12.19 -2.59
N GLY A 187 16.72 13.20 -3.22
CA GLY A 187 17.34 14.34 -2.54
C GLY A 187 16.38 15.18 -1.70
N VAL A 188 15.11 15.29 -2.09
CA VAL A 188 14.07 16.01 -1.32
C VAL A 188 13.63 15.23 -0.09
N VAL A 189 13.53 13.90 -0.19
CA VAL A 189 13.07 13.05 0.91
C VAL A 189 14.15 12.80 1.94
N LEU A 190 15.41 12.75 1.52
CA LEU A 190 16.56 12.45 2.40
C LEU A 190 16.68 13.38 3.62
N PRO A 191 16.63 14.71 3.50
CA PRO A 191 16.67 15.62 4.65
C PRO A 191 15.50 15.39 5.61
N VAL A 192 14.30 15.16 5.09
CA VAL A 192 13.10 14.93 5.91
C VAL A 192 13.27 13.68 6.77
N VAL A 193 13.74 12.57 6.19
CA VAL A 193 13.94 11.33 6.94
C VAL A 193 15.08 11.46 7.96
N ILE A 194 16.14 12.21 7.65
CA ILE A 194 17.22 12.49 8.61
C ILE A 194 16.68 13.30 9.81
N ILE A 195 15.89 14.34 9.57
CA ILE A 195 15.25 15.13 10.63
C ILE A 195 14.35 14.24 11.50
N VAL A 196 13.52 13.40 10.89
CA VAL A 196 12.67 12.44 11.61
C VAL A 196 13.51 11.45 12.42
N MET A 197 14.61 10.96 11.87
CA MET A 197 15.50 10.05 12.56
C MET A 197 16.13 10.73 13.80
N ILE A 198 16.59 11.97 13.67
CA ILE A 198 17.10 12.76 14.80
C ILE A 198 16.00 12.98 15.84
N ALA A 199 14.81 13.42 15.43
CA ALA A 199 13.67 13.60 16.34
C ALA A 199 13.30 12.31 17.06
N SER A 200 13.46 11.15 16.42
CA SER A 200 13.16 9.85 17.01
C SER A 200 14.07 9.48 18.19
N PHE A 201 15.30 9.98 18.21
CA PHE A 201 16.17 9.78 19.39
C PHE A 201 15.61 10.43 20.66
N PHE A 202 14.87 11.52 20.52
CA PHE A 202 14.33 12.29 21.64
C PHE A 202 12.89 11.87 21.98
N PHE A 203 12.03 11.67 20.98
CA PHE A 203 10.59 11.52 21.19
C PHE A 203 10.08 10.08 21.07
N PHE A 204 10.89 9.14 20.54
CA PHE A 204 10.44 7.77 20.38
C PHE A 204 10.84 6.91 21.58
N HIS A 205 9.87 6.16 22.15
CA HIS A 205 10.03 5.36 23.36
C HIS A 205 9.67 3.89 23.12
N ASP A 206 10.13 3.02 24.04
CA ASP A 206 9.85 1.58 23.99
C ASP A 206 8.50 1.31 24.67
N VAL A 207 7.43 1.27 23.86
CA VAL A 207 6.04 1.12 24.35
C VAL A 207 5.50 -0.31 24.20
N LEU A 208 6.16 -1.18 23.41
CA LEU A 208 5.74 -2.55 23.20
C LEU A 208 6.53 -3.51 24.09
N PRO A 209 5.87 -4.53 24.67
CA PRO A 209 6.57 -5.59 25.38
C PRO A 209 7.42 -6.41 24.43
N THR A 210 8.63 -6.76 24.83
CA THR A 210 9.50 -7.65 24.05
C THR A 210 9.59 -9.03 24.69
N GLN A 211 9.64 -10.06 23.87
CA GLN A 211 9.79 -11.44 24.29
C GLN A 211 11.10 -12.02 23.74
N LYS A 212 11.73 -12.91 24.50
CA LYS A 212 12.88 -13.68 24.02
C LYS A 212 12.37 -14.81 23.12
N VAL A 213 12.16 -14.53 21.84
CA VAL A 213 11.77 -15.51 20.84
C VAL A 213 13.01 -15.87 20.01
N THR A 214 13.29 -17.14 19.83
CA THR A 214 14.37 -17.62 18.93
C THR A 214 13.92 -17.52 17.49
N LEU A 215 14.79 -17.06 16.60
CA LEU A 215 14.51 -17.01 15.18
C LEU A 215 14.44 -18.45 14.63
N ASN A 216 13.29 -18.84 14.14
CA ASN A 216 13.18 -20.07 13.37
C ASN A 216 13.58 -19.78 11.91
N VAL A 217 14.81 -20.20 11.55
CA VAL A 217 15.36 -19.95 10.22
C VAL A 217 14.52 -20.63 9.12
N ARG A 218 13.93 -21.81 9.40
CA ARG A 218 13.04 -22.50 8.48
C ARG A 218 11.81 -21.65 8.19
N SER A 219 11.12 -21.15 9.22
CA SER A 219 9.96 -20.25 9.06
C SER A 219 10.30 -18.97 8.28
N LEU A 220 11.50 -18.41 8.50
CA LEU A 220 11.95 -17.24 7.74
C LEU A 220 12.14 -17.57 6.25
N ILE A 221 12.77 -18.69 5.93
CA ILE A 221 13.00 -19.15 4.54
C ILE A 221 11.64 -19.44 3.87
N GLU A 222 10.77 -20.22 4.53
CA GLU A 222 9.44 -20.58 4.01
C GLU A 222 8.59 -19.34 3.71
N SER A 223 8.52 -18.38 4.65
CA SER A 223 7.77 -17.14 4.43
C SER A 223 8.38 -16.30 3.31
N THR A 224 9.71 -16.14 3.28
CA THR A 224 10.40 -15.33 2.27
C THR A 224 10.23 -15.90 0.87
N LEU A 225 10.47 -17.21 0.71
CA LEU A 225 10.37 -17.89 -0.59
C LEU A 225 8.89 -18.02 -1.01
N GLY A 226 8.01 -18.43 -0.10
CA GLY A 226 6.61 -18.65 -0.40
C GLY A 226 5.91 -17.37 -0.85
N PHE A 227 5.93 -16.33 0.00
CA PHE A 227 5.33 -15.04 -0.36
C PHE A 227 6.08 -14.35 -1.50
N GLY A 228 7.41 -14.47 -1.56
CA GLY A 228 8.22 -13.91 -2.64
C GLY A 228 7.84 -14.49 -4.01
N LEU A 229 7.72 -15.81 -4.13
CA LEU A 229 7.33 -16.47 -5.37
C LEU A 229 5.88 -16.17 -5.77
N VAL A 230 4.94 -16.11 -4.82
CA VAL A 230 3.55 -15.72 -5.10
C VAL A 230 3.49 -14.29 -5.62
N LEU A 231 4.16 -13.34 -4.97
CA LEU A 231 4.18 -11.94 -5.39
C LEU A 231 4.91 -11.76 -6.74
N TYR A 232 6.00 -12.50 -6.97
CA TYR A 232 6.70 -12.53 -8.25
C TYR A 232 5.78 -13.05 -9.37
N GLY A 233 5.12 -14.18 -9.16
CA GLY A 233 4.21 -14.76 -10.14
C GLY A 233 3.10 -13.78 -10.53
N PHE A 234 2.47 -13.11 -9.57
CA PHE A 234 1.47 -12.07 -9.87
C PHE A 234 2.06 -10.85 -10.58
N ALA A 235 3.27 -10.43 -10.23
CA ALA A 235 3.92 -9.31 -10.91
C ALA A 235 4.21 -9.61 -12.40
N MET A 236 4.56 -10.86 -12.72
CA MET A 236 4.85 -11.30 -14.10
C MET A 236 3.60 -11.48 -14.98
N VAL A 237 2.40 -11.55 -14.39
CA VAL A 237 1.15 -11.69 -15.19
C VAL A 237 0.99 -10.57 -16.21
N ALA A 238 1.34 -9.34 -15.84
CA ALA A 238 1.18 -8.17 -16.71
C ALA A 238 2.10 -8.20 -17.95
N THR A 239 3.27 -8.84 -17.85
CA THR A 239 4.26 -8.92 -18.94
C THR A 239 4.13 -10.21 -19.74
N ASP A 240 4.03 -11.35 -19.05
CA ASP A 240 4.15 -12.67 -19.65
C ASP A 240 2.79 -13.38 -19.84
N GLY A 241 1.73 -12.88 -19.22
CA GLY A 241 0.39 -13.45 -19.26
C GLY A 241 0.22 -14.70 -18.37
N TRP A 242 -1.04 -15.04 -18.05
CA TRP A 242 -1.40 -16.15 -17.14
C TRP A 242 -0.92 -17.53 -17.59
N GLY A 243 -0.71 -17.76 -18.89
CA GLY A 243 -0.27 -19.05 -19.45
C GLY A 243 1.24 -19.27 -19.42
N SER A 244 2.03 -18.30 -19.03
CA SER A 244 3.50 -18.38 -19.03
C SER A 244 4.03 -19.25 -17.88
N VAL A 245 5.08 -20.01 -18.16
CA VAL A 245 5.83 -20.79 -17.14
C VAL A 245 6.40 -19.85 -16.07
N ASN A 246 6.83 -18.63 -16.43
CA ASN A 246 7.34 -17.62 -15.51
C ASN A 246 6.27 -17.12 -14.51
N VAL A 247 4.98 -17.36 -14.79
CA VAL A 247 3.86 -17.04 -13.91
C VAL A 247 3.39 -18.30 -13.17
N ILE A 248 3.09 -19.36 -13.89
CA ILE A 248 2.46 -20.57 -13.33
C ILE A 248 3.39 -21.27 -12.34
N LEU A 249 4.66 -21.46 -12.70
CA LEU A 249 5.61 -22.20 -11.85
C LEU A 249 5.87 -21.47 -10.51
N PRO A 250 6.20 -20.16 -10.48
CA PRO A 250 6.34 -19.43 -9.22
C PRO A 250 5.06 -19.41 -8.37
N LEU A 251 3.88 -19.29 -9.00
CA LEU A 251 2.60 -19.30 -8.27
C LEU A 251 2.35 -20.67 -7.61
N ILE A 252 2.55 -21.78 -8.34
CA ILE A 252 2.32 -23.13 -7.80
C ILE A 252 3.32 -23.42 -6.69
N VAL A 253 4.62 -23.21 -6.95
CA VAL A 253 5.67 -23.48 -5.96
C VAL A 253 5.53 -22.54 -4.75
N GLY A 254 5.27 -21.27 -4.99
CA GLY A 254 5.09 -20.30 -3.93
C GLY A 254 3.86 -20.62 -3.07
N LEU A 255 2.73 -20.97 -3.68
CA LEU A 255 1.52 -21.36 -2.94
C LEU A 255 1.74 -22.64 -2.13
N PHE A 256 2.44 -23.63 -2.68
CA PHE A 256 2.80 -24.86 -1.96
C PHE A 256 3.64 -24.54 -0.72
N ILE A 257 4.68 -23.69 -0.86
CA ILE A 257 5.51 -23.26 0.26
C ILE A 257 4.72 -22.45 1.30
N VAL A 258 3.80 -21.59 0.87
CA VAL A 258 2.92 -20.83 1.79
C VAL A 258 2.00 -21.78 2.57
N ILE A 259 1.42 -22.80 1.93
CA ILE A 259 0.59 -23.81 2.60
C ILE A 259 1.43 -24.58 3.61
N GLU A 260 2.63 -25.03 3.25
CA GLU A 260 3.55 -25.70 4.14
C GLU A 260 3.97 -24.82 5.31
N PHE A 261 4.28 -23.53 5.05
CA PHE A 261 4.54 -22.52 6.07
C PHE A 261 3.36 -22.41 7.05
N MET A 262 2.13 -22.25 6.56
CA MET A 262 0.92 -22.14 7.40
C MET A 262 0.70 -23.40 8.25
N TRP A 263 0.91 -24.57 7.68
CA TRP A 263 0.83 -25.85 8.39
C TRP A 263 1.91 -25.94 9.48
N HIS A 264 3.16 -25.63 9.15
CA HIS A 264 4.27 -25.59 10.09
C HIS A 264 4.02 -24.62 11.24
N GLN A 265 3.57 -23.39 10.94
CA GLN A 265 3.24 -22.39 11.97
C GLN A 265 2.11 -22.84 12.90
N SER A 266 1.13 -23.59 12.39
CA SER A 266 0.00 -24.06 13.21
C SER A 266 0.38 -25.16 14.22
N HIS A 267 1.55 -25.80 14.06
CA HIS A 267 2.07 -26.86 14.93
C HIS A 267 3.22 -26.41 15.84
N MET A 268 3.60 -25.12 15.78
CA MET A 268 4.64 -24.57 16.64
C MET A 268 4.09 -23.97 17.94
N ASP A 269 4.75 -24.19 19.07
CA ASP A 269 4.42 -23.55 20.35
C ASP A 269 4.59 -22.03 20.31
N LYS A 270 5.60 -21.54 19.59
CA LYS A 270 5.90 -20.12 19.41
C LYS A 270 6.04 -19.82 17.91
N PRO A 271 4.90 -19.66 17.20
CA PRO A 271 4.92 -19.45 15.77
C PRO A 271 5.53 -18.08 15.40
N PHE A 272 6.15 -18.05 14.23
CA PHE A 272 6.64 -16.82 13.59
C PHE A 272 5.47 -15.90 13.18
N LEU A 273 4.38 -16.51 12.68
CA LEU A 273 3.10 -15.88 12.42
C LEU A 273 1.98 -16.76 12.98
N ASP A 274 1.27 -16.27 13.98
CA ASP A 274 0.23 -17.02 14.67
C ASP A 274 -1.04 -17.12 13.80
N MET A 275 -1.27 -18.31 13.24
CA MET A 275 -2.46 -18.60 12.42
C MET A 275 -3.76 -18.66 13.24
N SER A 276 -3.67 -18.71 14.57
CA SER A 276 -4.84 -18.72 15.45
C SER A 276 -5.68 -17.44 15.34
N VAL A 277 -5.09 -16.33 14.87
CA VAL A 277 -5.80 -15.07 14.62
C VAL A 277 -6.99 -15.25 13.65
N PHE A 278 -6.87 -16.17 12.69
CA PHE A 278 -7.95 -16.49 11.74
C PHE A 278 -9.10 -17.33 12.34
N LYS A 279 -8.94 -17.86 13.56
CA LYS A 279 -10.06 -18.51 14.30
C LYS A 279 -11.10 -17.48 14.72
N SER A 280 -10.71 -16.21 14.87
CA SER A 280 -11.65 -15.11 15.09
C SER A 280 -12.42 -14.82 13.79
N LYS A 281 -13.72 -15.15 13.78
CA LYS A 281 -14.61 -14.90 12.63
C LYS A 281 -14.61 -13.42 12.22
N GLN A 282 -14.60 -12.52 13.22
CA GLN A 282 -14.58 -11.08 12.96
C GLN A 282 -13.27 -10.65 12.30
N PHE A 283 -12.12 -11.12 12.79
CA PHE A 283 -10.81 -10.85 12.20
C PHE A 283 -10.74 -11.33 10.74
N THR A 284 -11.19 -12.57 10.50
CA THR A 284 -11.16 -13.18 9.16
C THR A 284 -12.03 -12.41 8.17
N ILE A 285 -13.29 -12.10 8.54
CA ILE A 285 -14.20 -11.35 7.65
C ILE A 285 -13.66 -9.94 7.39
N THR A 286 -13.18 -9.23 8.41
CA THR A 286 -12.63 -7.88 8.22
C THR A 286 -11.38 -7.89 7.36
N THR A 287 -10.51 -8.90 7.49
CA THR A 287 -9.32 -9.06 6.65
C THR A 287 -9.70 -9.33 5.18
N ILE A 288 -10.69 -10.16 4.91
CA ILE A 288 -11.24 -10.38 3.56
C ILE A 288 -11.80 -9.07 2.98
N LEU A 289 -12.56 -8.31 3.78
CA LEU A 289 -13.12 -7.03 3.33
C LEU A 289 -12.05 -5.99 3.01
N VAL A 290 -11.01 -5.88 3.84
CA VAL A 290 -9.86 -5.01 3.58
C VAL A 290 -9.12 -5.45 2.30
N SER A 291 -8.99 -6.75 2.07
CA SER A 291 -8.38 -7.30 0.85
C SER A 291 -9.19 -6.96 -0.40
N LEU A 292 -10.51 -7.12 -0.37
CA LEU A 292 -11.40 -6.74 -1.48
C LEU A 292 -11.41 -5.22 -1.72
N ALA A 293 -11.40 -4.41 -0.67
CA ALA A 293 -11.27 -2.96 -0.77
C ALA A 293 -9.95 -2.56 -1.44
N MET A 294 -8.85 -3.26 -1.10
CA MET A 294 -7.53 -3.03 -1.70
C MET A 294 -7.51 -3.39 -3.18
N MET A 295 -8.11 -4.51 -3.57
CA MET A 295 -8.24 -4.89 -4.99
C MET A 295 -9.07 -3.86 -5.77
N ALA A 296 -10.20 -3.40 -5.22
CA ALA A 296 -11.03 -2.37 -5.85
C ALA A 296 -10.30 -1.01 -5.97
N MET A 297 -9.43 -0.68 -5.01
CA MET A 297 -8.67 0.58 -4.98
C MET A 297 -7.55 0.58 -6.01
N ILE A 298 -6.66 -0.43 -5.95
CA ILE A 298 -5.38 -0.41 -6.67
C ILE A 298 -5.56 -0.38 -8.19
N GLY A 299 -6.58 -1.06 -8.71
CA GLY A 299 -6.81 -1.12 -10.15
C GLY A 299 -7.15 0.23 -10.75
N VAL A 300 -7.93 1.02 -10.05
CA VAL A 300 -8.29 2.36 -10.53
C VAL A 300 -7.13 3.35 -10.36
N GLU A 301 -6.37 3.23 -9.27
CA GLU A 301 -5.15 4.02 -9.07
C GLU A 301 -4.10 3.77 -10.16
N MET A 302 -4.02 2.54 -10.68
CA MET A 302 -3.12 2.20 -11.78
C MET A 302 -3.62 2.75 -13.12
N VAL A 303 -4.91 2.63 -13.39
CA VAL A 303 -5.51 2.86 -14.72
C VAL A 303 -5.78 4.34 -14.99
N LEU A 304 -6.22 5.11 -13.99
CA LEU A 304 -6.56 6.52 -14.17
C LEU A 304 -5.39 7.39 -14.65
N PRO A 305 -4.16 7.29 -14.08
CA PRO A 305 -3.02 8.03 -14.63
C PRO A 305 -2.69 7.66 -16.08
N ILE A 306 -2.78 6.37 -16.43
CA ILE A 306 -2.54 5.89 -17.80
C ILE A 306 -3.57 6.49 -18.76
N TYR A 307 -4.85 6.49 -18.40
CA TYR A 307 -5.90 7.12 -19.18
C TYR A 307 -5.65 8.63 -19.34
N MET A 308 -5.35 9.35 -18.26
CA MET A 308 -5.15 10.80 -18.30
C MET A 308 -3.93 11.19 -19.14
N GLN A 309 -2.84 10.42 -19.07
CA GLN A 309 -1.62 10.73 -19.82
C GLN A 309 -1.69 10.26 -21.28
N ASN A 310 -2.14 9.01 -21.53
CA ASN A 310 -2.10 8.42 -22.87
C ASN A 310 -3.32 8.77 -23.74
N ILE A 311 -4.50 8.98 -23.13
CA ILE A 311 -5.73 9.29 -23.89
C ILE A 311 -6.01 10.79 -23.86
N ARG A 312 -5.89 11.42 -22.67
CA ARG A 312 -6.18 12.86 -22.51
C ARG A 312 -4.99 13.77 -22.78
N GLY A 313 -3.78 13.21 -22.93
CA GLY A 313 -2.55 13.97 -23.17
C GLY A 313 -2.14 14.89 -22.03
N LEU A 314 -2.60 14.63 -20.79
CA LEU A 314 -2.21 15.42 -19.63
C LEU A 314 -0.75 15.16 -19.25
N THR A 315 -0.10 16.18 -18.73
CA THR A 315 1.24 16.01 -18.14
C THR A 315 1.14 15.14 -16.86
N PRO A 316 2.24 14.47 -16.45
CA PRO A 316 2.28 13.73 -15.20
C PRO A 316 1.86 14.57 -13.98
N LEU A 317 2.27 15.86 -13.94
CA LEU A 317 1.87 16.79 -12.90
C LEU A 317 0.36 17.03 -12.90
N ASN A 318 -0.25 17.34 -14.04
CA ASN A 318 -1.68 17.60 -14.16
C ASN A 318 -2.51 16.34 -13.84
N SER A 319 -2.01 15.15 -14.22
CA SER A 319 -2.59 13.87 -13.83
C SER A 319 -2.57 13.68 -12.30
N GLY A 320 -1.45 13.97 -11.65
CA GLY A 320 -1.33 13.94 -10.19
C GLY A 320 -2.25 14.94 -9.49
N LEU A 321 -2.32 16.18 -9.99
CA LEU A 321 -3.20 17.23 -9.45
C LEU A 321 -4.69 16.87 -9.58
N THR A 322 -5.08 16.16 -10.64
CA THR A 322 -6.45 15.64 -10.83
C THR A 322 -6.84 14.63 -9.74
N LEU A 323 -5.88 13.83 -9.26
CA LEU A 323 -6.11 12.82 -8.23
C LEU A 323 -5.92 13.36 -6.80
N LEU A 324 -5.22 14.48 -6.63
CA LEU A 324 -4.88 15.06 -5.33
C LEU A 324 -6.11 15.32 -4.43
N PRO A 325 -7.24 15.89 -4.93
CA PRO A 325 -8.42 16.11 -4.09
C PRO A 325 -8.96 14.81 -3.46
N GLY A 326 -8.91 13.69 -4.18
CA GLY A 326 -9.30 12.39 -3.64
C GLY A 326 -8.40 11.92 -2.49
N ALA A 327 -7.09 12.09 -2.62
CA ALA A 327 -6.14 11.76 -1.57
C ALA A 327 -6.32 12.65 -0.32
N LEU A 328 -6.53 13.94 -0.51
CA LEU A 328 -6.86 14.86 0.59
C LEU A 328 -8.16 14.46 1.27
N MET A 329 -9.18 14.09 0.49
CA MET A 329 -10.45 13.57 1.03
C MET A 329 -10.22 12.33 1.89
N MET A 330 -9.44 11.35 1.40
CA MET A 330 -9.09 10.15 2.18
C MET A 330 -8.36 10.52 3.48
N GLY A 331 -7.40 11.44 3.41
CA GLY A 331 -6.65 11.91 4.57
C GLY A 331 -7.55 12.56 5.63
N ILE A 332 -8.47 13.43 5.22
CA ILE A 332 -9.39 14.14 6.12
C ILE A 332 -10.44 13.19 6.70
N VAL A 333 -11.00 12.32 5.87
CA VAL A 333 -12.11 11.44 6.27
C VAL A 333 -11.63 10.27 7.13
N SER A 334 -10.41 9.76 6.95
CA SER A 334 -9.91 8.60 7.70
C SER A 334 -9.94 8.78 9.22
N PRO A 335 -9.47 9.90 9.82
CA PRO A 335 -9.60 10.14 11.27
C PRO A 335 -11.06 10.28 11.72
N ILE A 336 -11.91 10.89 10.88
CA ILE A 336 -13.33 11.06 11.16
C ILE A 336 -14.02 9.69 11.16
N ALA A 337 -13.77 8.87 10.15
CA ALA A 337 -14.29 7.50 10.06
C ALA A 337 -13.81 6.64 11.25
N GLY A 338 -12.57 6.82 11.70
CA GLY A 338 -12.05 6.18 12.89
C GLY A 338 -12.80 6.60 14.17
N ALA A 339 -13.10 7.88 14.32
CA ALA A 339 -13.89 8.37 15.45
C ALA A 339 -15.37 7.88 15.42
N PHE A 340 -15.94 7.76 14.22
CA PHE A 340 -17.27 7.16 14.05
C PHE A 340 -17.28 5.66 14.36
N TYR A 341 -16.20 4.94 13.97
CA TYR A 341 -16.01 3.53 14.33
C TYR A 341 -16.04 3.33 15.85
N ASP A 342 -15.37 4.19 16.60
CA ASP A 342 -15.31 4.12 18.06
C ASP A 342 -16.70 4.20 18.71
N LYS A 343 -17.69 4.79 18.03
CA LYS A 343 -19.08 4.93 18.51
C LYS A 343 -20.03 3.87 17.93
N HIS A 344 -19.92 3.53 16.66
CA HIS A 344 -20.95 2.79 15.92
C HIS A 344 -20.48 1.41 15.38
N GLY A 345 -19.18 1.08 15.51
CA GLY A 345 -18.58 -0.14 14.98
C GLY A 345 -18.35 -0.10 13.47
N ALA A 346 -17.76 -1.19 12.91
CA ALA A 346 -17.28 -1.24 11.53
C ALA A 346 -18.40 -1.49 10.49
N LYS A 347 -19.43 -2.27 10.83
CA LYS A 347 -20.43 -2.75 9.85
C LYS A 347 -21.13 -1.62 9.11
N ARG A 348 -21.67 -0.63 9.83
CA ARG A 348 -22.40 0.49 9.23
C ARG A 348 -21.49 1.35 8.33
N LEU A 349 -20.28 1.63 8.80
CA LEU A 349 -19.29 2.39 8.04
C LEU A 349 -18.85 1.65 6.77
N ALA A 350 -18.61 0.35 6.86
CA ALA A 350 -18.26 -0.46 5.70
C ALA A 350 -19.40 -0.51 4.66
N MET A 351 -20.66 -0.67 5.09
CA MET A 351 -21.82 -0.62 4.18
C MET A 351 -21.90 0.72 3.43
N ILE A 352 -21.82 1.83 4.14
CA ILE A 352 -21.87 3.18 3.55
C ILE A 352 -20.64 3.37 2.64
N GLY A 353 -19.45 3.02 3.11
CA GLY A 353 -18.20 3.20 2.36
C GLY A 353 -18.15 2.40 1.07
N PHE A 354 -18.54 1.11 1.09
CA PHE A 354 -18.60 0.31 -0.14
C PHE A 354 -19.69 0.78 -1.10
N THR A 355 -20.84 1.23 -0.59
CA THR A 355 -21.89 1.83 -1.44
C THR A 355 -21.38 3.09 -2.15
N ILE A 356 -20.71 3.97 -1.43
CA ILE A 356 -20.12 5.19 -2.01
C ILE A 356 -19.00 4.82 -3.00
N LEU A 357 -18.18 3.81 -2.69
CA LEU A 357 -17.12 3.31 -3.58
C LEU A 357 -17.72 2.80 -4.91
N ILE A 358 -18.84 2.08 -4.87
CA ILE A 358 -19.57 1.61 -6.06
C ILE A 358 -20.10 2.81 -6.86
N ILE A 359 -20.77 3.76 -6.20
CA ILE A 359 -21.31 4.97 -6.84
C ILE A 359 -20.19 5.79 -7.50
N GLY A 360 -19.01 5.89 -6.88
CA GLY A 360 -17.85 6.59 -7.45
C GLY A 360 -17.11 5.79 -8.54
N THR A 361 -17.31 4.45 -8.62
CA THR A 361 -16.60 3.61 -9.58
C THR A 361 -17.41 3.32 -10.84
N VAL A 362 -18.69 3.00 -10.70
CA VAL A 362 -19.56 2.62 -11.83
C VAL A 362 -19.59 3.68 -12.94
N PRO A 363 -19.72 5.00 -12.65
CA PRO A 363 -19.72 5.99 -13.71
C PRO A 363 -18.41 6.11 -14.50
N LEU A 364 -17.26 5.65 -13.94
CA LEU A 364 -15.99 5.59 -14.67
C LEU A 364 -16.02 4.59 -15.84
N VAL A 365 -16.94 3.62 -15.81
CA VAL A 365 -17.16 2.67 -16.92
C VAL A 365 -17.59 3.37 -18.20
N TYR A 366 -18.18 4.57 -18.09
CA TYR A 366 -18.68 5.34 -19.23
C TYR A 366 -17.75 6.47 -19.69
N MET A 367 -16.49 6.47 -19.23
CA MET A 367 -15.52 7.49 -19.64
C MET A 367 -15.20 7.39 -21.14
N THR A 368 -15.09 8.54 -21.79
CA THR A 368 -14.74 8.72 -23.21
C THR A 368 -13.40 9.46 -23.35
N ALA A 369 -12.87 9.53 -24.56
CA ALA A 369 -11.64 10.29 -24.84
C ALA A 369 -11.76 11.80 -24.52
N THR A 370 -12.98 12.31 -24.38
CA THR A 370 -13.27 13.74 -24.14
C THR A 370 -13.82 14.05 -22.74
N THR A 371 -13.94 13.03 -21.87
CA THR A 371 -14.48 13.19 -20.51
C THR A 371 -13.74 14.30 -19.75
N PRO A 372 -14.44 15.32 -19.19
CA PRO A 372 -13.81 16.42 -18.48
C PRO A 372 -13.03 15.94 -17.24
N THR A 373 -11.87 16.55 -16.97
CA THR A 373 -11.04 16.21 -15.79
C THR A 373 -11.79 16.41 -14.46
N ILE A 374 -12.66 17.42 -14.39
CA ILE A 374 -13.47 17.66 -13.18
C ILE A 374 -14.39 16.47 -12.85
N TYR A 375 -14.93 15.80 -13.87
CA TYR A 375 -15.74 14.60 -13.69
C TYR A 375 -14.92 13.48 -13.06
N ILE A 376 -13.70 13.25 -13.58
CA ILE A 376 -12.77 12.24 -13.06
C ILE A 376 -12.37 12.57 -11.62
N THR A 377 -12.00 13.84 -11.36
CA THR A 377 -11.66 14.32 -10.01
C THR A 377 -12.78 14.08 -9.02
N THR A 378 -14.02 14.42 -9.38
CA THR A 378 -15.19 14.26 -8.51
C THR A 378 -15.44 12.79 -8.18
N LEU A 379 -15.45 11.91 -9.18
CA LEU A 379 -15.68 10.49 -8.97
C LEU A 379 -14.53 9.83 -8.18
N TYR A 380 -13.29 10.22 -8.48
CA TYR A 380 -12.14 9.72 -7.73
C TYR A 380 -12.18 10.18 -6.28
N THR A 381 -12.55 11.44 -6.03
CA THR A 381 -12.71 11.98 -4.68
C THR A 381 -13.81 11.24 -3.91
N LEU A 382 -14.94 10.96 -4.55
CA LEU A 382 -16.03 10.18 -3.96
C LEU A 382 -15.60 8.75 -3.63
N ARG A 383 -14.81 8.12 -4.51
CA ARG A 383 -14.21 6.80 -4.25
C ARG A 383 -13.30 6.79 -3.03
N MET A 384 -12.40 7.78 -2.94
CA MET A 384 -11.45 7.89 -1.83
C MET A 384 -12.16 8.15 -0.50
N PHE A 385 -13.28 8.90 -0.52
CA PHE A 385 -14.19 9.01 0.63
C PHE A 385 -14.71 7.63 1.07
N GLY A 386 -15.23 6.82 0.13
CA GLY A 386 -15.70 5.47 0.40
C GLY A 386 -14.63 4.56 0.98
N ILE A 387 -13.41 4.60 0.41
CA ILE A 387 -12.25 3.81 0.90
C ILE A 387 -11.85 4.24 2.31
N ALA A 388 -11.82 5.54 2.61
CA ALA A 388 -11.52 6.05 3.95
C ALA A 388 -12.53 5.54 4.99
N MET A 389 -13.80 5.46 4.63
CA MET A 389 -14.85 4.93 5.50
C MET A 389 -14.78 3.41 5.70
N THR A 390 -14.04 2.67 4.87
CA THR A 390 -13.93 1.21 4.96
C THR A 390 -12.61 0.76 5.57
N MET A 391 -11.47 1.19 5.02
CA MET A 391 -10.15 0.63 5.31
C MET A 391 -9.77 0.71 6.79
N MET A 392 -9.86 1.91 7.39
CA MET A 392 -9.42 2.11 8.77
C MET A 392 -10.38 1.53 9.80
N PRO A 393 -11.71 1.71 9.69
CA PRO A 393 -12.66 1.05 10.57
C PRO A 393 -12.60 -0.48 10.53
N LEU A 394 -12.41 -1.08 9.35
CA LEU A 394 -12.27 -2.53 9.20
C LEU A 394 -10.96 -3.02 9.84
N THR A 395 -9.84 -2.31 9.61
CA THR A 395 -8.56 -2.66 10.25
C THR A 395 -8.64 -2.54 11.77
N ALA A 396 -9.25 -1.46 12.28
CA ALA A 396 -9.47 -1.29 13.72
C ALA A 396 -10.37 -2.41 14.31
N SER A 397 -11.41 -2.82 13.58
CA SER A 397 -12.28 -3.93 13.97
C SER A 397 -11.56 -5.28 13.95
N ALA A 398 -10.67 -5.52 12.96
CA ALA A 398 -9.84 -6.71 12.92
C ALA A 398 -8.97 -6.82 14.18
N MET A 399 -8.29 -5.72 14.53
CA MET A 399 -7.41 -5.68 15.70
C MET A 399 -8.20 -5.74 17.03
N GLY A 400 -9.37 -5.12 17.09
CA GLY A 400 -10.28 -5.19 18.24
C GLY A 400 -10.82 -6.59 18.54
N ALA A 401 -10.79 -7.49 17.57
CA ALA A 401 -11.20 -8.89 17.69
C ALA A 401 -10.06 -9.82 18.17
N LEU A 402 -8.89 -9.27 18.49
CA LEU A 402 -7.71 -10.02 18.92
C LEU A 402 -7.28 -9.60 20.33
N SER A 403 -6.60 -10.52 21.03
CA SER A 403 -5.97 -10.21 22.32
C SER A 403 -4.74 -9.30 22.12
N PRO A 404 -4.34 -8.52 23.13
CA PRO A 404 -3.12 -7.72 23.04
C PRO A 404 -1.86 -8.56 22.74
N LYS A 405 -1.83 -9.82 23.19
CA LYS A 405 -0.71 -10.76 22.98
C LYS A 405 -0.56 -11.14 21.48
N THR A 406 -1.67 -11.20 20.72
CA THR A 406 -1.70 -11.60 19.30
C THR A 406 -1.84 -10.43 18.34
N ALA A 407 -1.92 -9.20 18.83
CA ALA A 407 -2.14 -8.00 18.01
C ALA A 407 -1.04 -7.76 16.96
N ALA A 408 0.21 -8.02 17.32
CA ALA A 408 1.34 -7.88 16.38
C ALA A 408 1.25 -8.89 15.22
N GLN A 409 0.94 -10.16 15.52
CA GLN A 409 0.74 -11.22 14.55
C GLN A 409 -0.49 -10.96 13.67
N GLY A 410 -1.60 -10.51 14.29
CA GLY A 410 -2.80 -10.11 13.55
C GLY A 410 -2.55 -8.94 12.60
N THR A 411 -1.79 -7.94 13.03
CA THR A 411 -1.39 -6.81 12.18
C THR A 411 -0.56 -7.28 10.98
N ALA A 412 0.41 -8.15 11.21
CA ALA A 412 1.23 -8.70 10.14
C ALA A 412 0.40 -9.56 9.19
N ALA A 413 -0.47 -10.45 9.71
CA ALA A 413 -1.36 -11.28 8.89
C ALA A 413 -2.28 -10.40 8.02
N ASN A 414 -2.92 -9.39 8.59
CA ASN A 414 -3.79 -8.46 7.87
C ASN A 414 -3.02 -7.71 6.77
N ASN A 415 -1.81 -7.19 7.05
CA ASN A 415 -0.99 -6.50 6.06
C ASN A 415 -0.46 -7.45 4.97
N THR A 416 -0.10 -8.69 5.31
CA THR A 416 0.30 -9.71 4.33
C THR A 416 -0.85 -10.02 3.37
N MET A 417 -2.05 -10.27 3.89
CA MET A 417 -3.24 -10.51 3.08
C MET A 417 -3.57 -9.32 2.18
N ARG A 418 -3.45 -8.10 2.71
CA ARG A 418 -3.63 -6.87 1.95
C ARG A 418 -2.60 -6.72 0.82
N GLN A 419 -1.33 -7.09 1.05
CA GLN A 419 -0.28 -7.04 0.03
C GLN A 419 -0.50 -8.07 -1.08
N ILE A 420 -0.89 -9.30 -0.71
CA ILE A 420 -1.26 -10.35 -1.67
C ILE A 420 -2.46 -9.89 -2.50
N ALA A 421 -3.50 -9.35 -1.86
CA ALA A 421 -4.68 -8.83 -2.53
C ALA A 421 -4.36 -7.67 -3.48
N ALA A 422 -3.46 -6.74 -3.09
CA ALA A 422 -2.99 -5.67 -3.97
C ALA A 422 -2.29 -6.22 -5.22
N SER A 423 -1.40 -7.20 -5.04
CA SER A 423 -0.66 -7.83 -6.13
C SER A 423 -1.58 -8.63 -7.07
N LEU A 424 -2.47 -9.45 -6.50
CA LEU A 424 -3.49 -10.20 -7.25
C LEU A 424 -4.44 -9.25 -7.99
N GLY A 425 -4.93 -8.20 -7.30
CA GLY A 425 -5.83 -7.20 -7.89
C GLY A 425 -5.17 -6.51 -9.08
N THR A 426 -3.91 -6.07 -8.94
CA THR A 426 -3.14 -5.47 -10.04
C THR A 426 -2.99 -6.44 -11.21
N ALA A 427 -2.61 -7.70 -10.95
CA ALA A 427 -2.45 -8.72 -11.99
C ALA A 427 -3.73 -8.99 -12.76
N VAL A 428 -4.84 -9.20 -12.04
CA VAL A 428 -6.15 -9.50 -12.65
C VAL A 428 -6.66 -8.31 -13.46
N LEU A 429 -6.62 -7.10 -12.88
CA LEU A 429 -7.13 -5.89 -13.51
C LEU A 429 -6.29 -5.48 -14.74
N ALA A 430 -4.96 -5.57 -14.66
CA ALA A 430 -4.07 -5.34 -15.79
C ALA A 430 -4.29 -6.37 -16.91
N SER A 431 -4.44 -7.65 -16.55
CA SER A 431 -4.70 -8.72 -17.50
C SER A 431 -6.03 -8.53 -18.25
N VAL A 432 -7.10 -8.16 -17.53
CA VAL A 432 -8.41 -7.87 -18.13
C VAL A 432 -8.31 -6.66 -19.07
N MET A 433 -7.65 -5.58 -18.63
CA MET A 433 -7.42 -4.39 -19.47
C MET A 433 -6.72 -4.76 -20.78
N GLN A 434 -5.60 -5.50 -20.68
CA GLN A 434 -4.81 -5.87 -21.85
C GLN A 434 -5.57 -6.85 -22.77
N SER A 435 -6.24 -7.86 -22.21
CA SER A 435 -6.98 -8.85 -22.99
C SER A 435 -8.14 -8.21 -23.76
N VAL A 436 -8.93 -7.35 -23.09
CA VAL A 436 -10.06 -6.66 -23.74
C VAL A 436 -9.55 -5.67 -24.78
N THR A 437 -8.50 -4.90 -24.49
CA THR A 437 -7.88 -4.02 -25.49
C THR A 437 -7.39 -4.80 -26.70
N LYS A 438 -6.63 -5.88 -26.49
CA LYS A 438 -6.08 -6.71 -27.58
C LYS A 438 -7.17 -7.35 -28.44
N ASN A 439 -8.23 -7.88 -27.83
CA ASN A 439 -9.32 -8.55 -28.54
C ASN A 439 -10.15 -7.58 -29.39
N ASN A 440 -10.23 -6.31 -29.00
CA ASN A 440 -10.95 -5.26 -29.73
C ASN A 440 -10.04 -4.48 -30.69
N MET A 441 -8.70 -4.72 -30.68
CA MET A 441 -7.76 -4.00 -31.53
C MET A 441 -8.04 -4.28 -33.02
N PRO A 442 -8.10 -3.24 -33.87
CA PRO A 442 -8.31 -3.44 -35.31
C PRO A 442 -7.15 -4.22 -35.94
N LYS A 443 -7.43 -4.96 -36.99
CA LYS A 443 -6.40 -5.70 -37.74
C LYS A 443 -5.36 -4.75 -38.31
N SER A 444 -4.08 -5.15 -38.29
CA SER A 444 -2.95 -4.33 -38.76
C SER A 444 -3.07 -3.95 -40.25
N THR A 445 -3.81 -4.71 -41.05
CA THR A 445 -4.12 -4.39 -42.45
C THR A 445 -4.85 -3.06 -42.63
N LEU A 446 -5.73 -2.70 -41.67
CA LEU A 446 -6.44 -1.42 -41.69
C LEU A 446 -5.49 -0.22 -41.52
N LYS A 447 -4.37 -0.39 -40.81
CA LYS A 447 -3.38 0.67 -40.61
C LYS A 447 -2.75 1.12 -41.93
N GLY A 448 -2.57 0.19 -42.91
CA GLY A 448 -2.06 0.52 -44.24
C GLY A 448 -3.12 1.07 -45.20
N GLN A 449 -4.40 0.77 -44.97
CA GLN A 449 -5.52 1.21 -45.82
C GLN A 449 -6.12 2.54 -45.38
N ASP A 450 -6.39 2.69 -44.09
CA ASP A 450 -6.94 3.90 -43.47
C ASP A 450 -6.33 4.11 -42.06
N PRO A 451 -5.23 4.88 -41.97
CA PRO A 451 -4.56 5.16 -40.72
C PRO A 451 -5.45 5.90 -39.69
N ILE A 452 -6.38 6.76 -40.18
CA ILE A 452 -7.25 7.57 -39.30
C ILE A 452 -8.30 6.68 -38.65
N GLU A 453 -8.96 5.84 -39.44
CA GLU A 453 -9.94 4.86 -38.95
C GLU A 453 -9.28 3.82 -38.02
N PHE A 454 -8.05 3.38 -38.36
CA PHE A 454 -7.27 2.53 -37.47
C PHE A 454 -7.03 3.21 -36.12
N GLY A 455 -6.61 4.47 -36.12
CA GLY A 455 -6.38 5.24 -34.89
C GLY A 455 -7.65 5.37 -34.05
N ARG A 456 -8.78 5.66 -34.66
CA ARG A 456 -10.09 5.74 -33.98
C ARG A 456 -10.48 4.42 -33.34
N ARG A 457 -10.42 3.30 -34.05
CA ARG A 457 -10.74 1.97 -33.53
C ARG A 457 -9.76 1.48 -32.48
N ALA A 458 -8.48 1.81 -32.58
CA ALA A 458 -7.48 1.50 -31.59
C ALA A 458 -7.73 2.27 -30.28
N LEU A 459 -8.18 3.53 -30.36
CA LEU A 459 -8.62 4.31 -29.21
C LEU A 459 -9.86 3.68 -28.54
N ASP A 460 -10.87 3.30 -29.32
CA ASP A 460 -12.08 2.64 -28.80
C ASP A 460 -11.75 1.30 -28.12
N ALA A 461 -10.81 0.52 -28.71
CA ALA A 461 -10.32 -0.72 -28.12
C ALA A 461 -9.62 -0.48 -26.76
N THR A 462 -8.82 0.58 -26.68
CA THR A 462 -8.14 0.96 -25.43
C THR A 462 -9.14 1.41 -24.37
N LEU A 463 -10.13 2.22 -24.74
CA LEU A 463 -11.22 2.64 -23.83
C LEU A 463 -12.02 1.43 -23.34
N SER A 464 -12.31 0.45 -24.20
CA SER A 464 -12.99 -0.80 -23.82
C SER A 464 -12.21 -1.56 -22.75
N GLY A 465 -10.87 -1.59 -22.83
CA GLY A 465 -9.99 -2.17 -21.80
C GLY A 465 -10.12 -1.43 -20.45
N PHE A 466 -10.16 -0.10 -20.45
CA PHE A 466 -10.38 0.69 -19.26
C PHE A 466 -11.76 0.46 -18.66
N HIS A 467 -12.81 0.45 -19.47
CA HIS A 467 -14.18 0.18 -19.02
C HIS A 467 -14.30 -1.17 -18.33
N ALA A 468 -13.72 -2.24 -18.91
CA ALA A 468 -13.70 -3.57 -18.32
C ALA A 468 -12.98 -3.59 -16.97
N THR A 469 -11.89 -2.84 -16.84
CA THR A 469 -11.14 -2.73 -15.58
C THR A 469 -11.95 -2.02 -14.50
N PHE A 470 -12.62 -0.93 -14.82
CA PHE A 470 -13.50 -0.23 -13.86
C PHE A 470 -14.70 -1.07 -13.46
N LEU A 471 -15.28 -1.80 -14.38
CA LEU A 471 -16.38 -2.74 -14.10
C LEU A 471 -15.96 -3.83 -13.12
N LEU A 472 -14.77 -4.41 -13.34
CA LEU A 472 -14.23 -5.43 -12.43
C LEU A 472 -13.87 -4.87 -11.06
N ALA A 473 -13.32 -3.65 -10.99
CA ALA A 473 -13.07 -2.96 -9.73
C ALA A 473 -14.39 -2.67 -8.96
N ALA A 474 -15.44 -2.30 -9.67
CA ALA A 474 -16.79 -2.16 -9.10
C ALA A 474 -17.33 -3.50 -8.60
N ALA A 475 -17.11 -4.60 -9.33
CA ALA A 475 -17.51 -5.94 -8.92
C ALA A 475 -16.85 -6.36 -7.59
N PHE A 476 -15.56 -6.08 -7.39
CA PHE A 476 -14.89 -6.31 -6.10
C PHE A 476 -15.56 -5.51 -4.96
N ALA A 477 -15.94 -4.25 -5.23
CA ALA A 477 -16.62 -3.44 -4.23
C ALA A 477 -18.04 -3.96 -3.92
N VAL A 478 -18.78 -4.49 -4.91
CA VAL A 478 -20.09 -5.12 -4.72
C VAL A 478 -19.96 -6.40 -3.89
N VAL A 479 -18.99 -7.26 -4.22
CA VAL A 479 -18.71 -8.47 -3.42
C VAL A 479 -18.37 -8.09 -1.98
N ALA A 480 -17.54 -7.06 -1.78
CA ALA A 480 -17.21 -6.55 -0.45
C ALA A 480 -18.46 -6.06 0.29
N LEU A 481 -19.35 -5.32 -0.38
CA LEU A 481 -20.63 -4.89 0.21
C LEU A 481 -21.47 -6.09 0.66
N LEU A 482 -21.58 -7.12 -0.15
CA LEU A 482 -22.31 -8.35 0.21
C LEU A 482 -21.67 -9.06 1.42
N VAL A 483 -20.34 -9.21 1.43
CA VAL A 483 -19.63 -9.83 2.55
C VAL A 483 -19.77 -9.00 3.84
N THR A 484 -19.98 -7.69 3.75
CA THR A 484 -20.18 -6.80 4.91
C THR A 484 -21.40 -7.20 5.75
N PHE A 485 -22.42 -7.82 5.16
CA PHE A 485 -23.59 -8.33 5.92
C PHE A 485 -23.23 -9.40 6.94
N LEU A 486 -22.12 -10.13 6.73
CA LEU A 486 -21.62 -11.16 7.65
C LEU A 486 -20.90 -10.57 8.89
N LEU A 487 -20.59 -9.27 8.89
CA LEU A 487 -19.96 -8.62 10.03
C LEU A 487 -20.90 -8.54 11.22
N HIS A 488 -20.31 -8.68 12.41
CA HIS A 488 -21.02 -8.42 13.66
C HIS A 488 -21.42 -6.94 13.75
N SER A 489 -22.64 -6.70 14.24
CA SER A 489 -23.15 -5.34 14.46
C SER A 489 -22.62 -4.80 15.79
N GLY A 490 -21.98 -3.64 15.78
CA GLY A 490 -21.41 -3.01 16.95
C GLY A 490 -19.89 -3.10 17.04
N LYS A 491 -19.35 -2.57 18.13
CA LYS A 491 -17.90 -2.59 18.42
C LYS A 491 -17.54 -3.94 19.05
N VAL A 492 -16.54 -4.60 18.48
CA VAL A 492 -16.01 -5.83 19.05
C VAL A 492 -14.81 -5.47 19.91
N ASN A 493 -14.95 -5.65 21.22
CA ASN A 493 -13.84 -5.60 22.17
C ASN A 493 -13.82 -6.94 22.90
N ILE A 494 -12.73 -7.68 22.81
CA ILE A 494 -12.51 -8.82 23.70
C ILE A 494 -12.13 -8.23 25.07
N PRO A 495 -12.91 -8.51 26.14
CA PRO A 495 -12.50 -8.11 27.48
C PRO A 495 -11.15 -8.76 27.79
N VAL A 496 -10.20 -7.96 28.26
CA VAL A 496 -8.96 -8.48 28.83
C VAL A 496 -9.41 -9.26 30.08
N LYS A 497 -9.42 -10.60 30.02
CA LYS A 497 -9.48 -11.40 31.24
C LYS A 497 -8.18 -11.09 31.97
N GLU A 498 -8.28 -10.38 33.07
CA GLU A 498 -7.23 -10.35 34.07
C GLU A 498 -7.04 -11.82 34.50
N GLU A 499 -5.96 -12.42 34.05
CA GLU A 499 -5.46 -13.66 34.61
C GLU A 499 -4.94 -13.28 36.01
N ALA A 500 -5.73 -13.62 37.04
CA ALA A 500 -5.39 -13.53 38.44
C ALA A 500 -4.20 -14.47 38.76
#